data_c7c8e5612f0c7a7c276b2d5b268861cf
#
_entry.id   c7c8e5612f0c7a7c276b2d5b268861cf
#
_cell.length_a   1.000
_cell.length_b   1.000
_cell.length_c   1.000
_cell.angle_alpha   90.00
_cell.angle_beta   90.00
_cell.angle_gamma   90.00
#
_symmetry.space_group_name_H-M   'P 1'
#
loop_
_entity.id
_entity.type
_entity.pdbx_description
1 polymer ?
#
loop_
_entity_poly.entity_id
_entity_poly.type
_entity_poly.pdbx_seq_one_letter_code
_entity_poly.pdbx_strand_id
1 'polypeptide(L)'
;MLNIPLLTPNQIENFEHAGFLLIKGAFSPENVKDFTSWTDEVLAMPEQTGKHWVYHEKSLKADAANLVSRIENINPFHNGFDEMTKALRQPVGQLLGEEAVLFKEKVNFKMPGGDGFKPHQDSQAGWNTYADFFISVLVSIDEATTENGCLQICGGHHKRGVFKSWEPLSEDDMADMEFVDVPTEPGDMVLFDCFAPHQSKPNMSKKSVASIMQPITDYLLVIIRRSIMPTNTKITPPTSIGLKAKNTYSVSDMPIIPPPRN
;
A
#
# COMPACT_ATOMS: atom_id res chain seq x y z
N MET A 1 12.84 19.62 1.95
CA MET A 1 13.34 18.24 2.18
C MET A 1 12.48 17.64 3.28
N LEU A 2 11.80 16.56 3.02
CA LEU A 2 10.96 15.86 4.01
C LEU A 2 11.86 15.35 5.15
N ASN A 3 11.53 15.68 6.37
CA ASN A 3 12.25 15.22 7.55
C ASN A 3 11.37 14.23 8.31
N ILE A 4 11.67 12.94 8.16
CA ILE A 4 10.97 11.88 8.86
C ILE A 4 11.83 11.48 10.06
N PRO A 5 11.26 11.47 11.28
CA PRO A 5 12.04 11.10 12.45
C PRO A 5 12.50 9.65 12.38
N LEU A 6 13.67 9.39 12.93
CA LEU A 6 14.15 8.04 13.16
C LEU A 6 13.25 7.32 14.16
N LEU A 7 13.13 6.01 14.00
CA LEU A 7 12.41 5.17 14.96
C LEU A 7 13.21 5.07 16.26
N THR A 8 12.50 5.18 17.37
CA THR A 8 13.07 4.93 18.70
C THR A 8 13.24 3.41 18.92
N PRO A 9 14.14 3.01 19.84
CA PRO A 9 14.32 1.60 20.18
C PRO A 9 13.01 0.90 20.57
N ASN A 10 12.14 1.56 21.31
CA ASN A 10 10.83 1.01 21.71
C ASN A 10 9.89 0.83 20.49
N GLN A 11 9.93 1.71 19.51
CA GLN A 11 9.15 1.55 18.27
C GLN A 11 9.64 0.35 17.45
N ILE A 12 10.95 0.15 17.38
CA ILE A 12 11.56 -1.01 16.71
C ILE A 12 11.13 -2.31 17.42
N GLU A 13 11.23 -2.37 18.74
CA GLU A 13 10.80 -3.51 19.55
C GLU A 13 9.32 -3.81 19.36
N ASN A 14 8.47 -2.78 19.36
CA ASN A 14 7.03 -2.92 19.11
C ASN A 14 6.73 -3.48 17.72
N PHE A 15 7.43 -3.01 16.68
CA PHE A 15 7.31 -3.55 15.33
C PHE A 15 7.73 -5.03 15.28
N GLU A 16 8.85 -5.38 15.87
CA GLU A 16 9.32 -6.77 15.93
C GLU A 16 8.35 -7.70 16.67
N HIS A 17 7.66 -7.17 17.67
CA HIS A 17 6.68 -7.94 18.45
C HIS A 17 5.36 -8.10 17.71
N ALA A 18 4.80 -7.00 17.20
CA ALA A 18 3.46 -6.97 16.62
C ALA A 18 3.43 -7.25 15.13
N GLY A 19 4.53 -7.01 14.39
CA GLY A 19 4.59 -7.06 12.92
C GLY A 19 4.05 -5.81 12.26
N PHE A 20 3.69 -4.79 13.02
CA PHE A 20 3.30 -3.49 12.50
C PHE A 20 3.54 -2.37 13.53
N LEU A 21 3.59 -1.14 13.04
CA LEU A 21 3.79 0.07 13.85
C LEU A 21 3.00 1.24 13.25
N LEU A 22 2.12 1.84 14.06
CA LEU A 22 1.46 3.11 13.72
C LEU A 22 2.23 4.27 14.34
N ILE A 23 2.60 5.25 13.52
CA ILE A 23 3.25 6.50 13.93
C ILE A 23 2.27 7.65 13.64
N LYS A 24 1.67 8.17 14.68
CA LYS A 24 0.77 9.31 14.59
C LYS A 24 1.55 10.60 14.29
N GLY A 25 1.03 11.41 13.35
CA GLY A 25 1.63 12.69 12.99
C GLY A 25 3.06 12.57 12.48
N ALA A 26 3.39 11.50 11.75
CA ALA A 26 4.72 11.31 11.16
C ALA A 26 5.12 12.44 10.21
N PHE A 27 4.13 13.09 9.61
CA PHE A 27 4.29 14.21 8.69
C PHE A 27 3.54 15.44 9.19
N SER A 28 4.11 16.62 8.93
CA SER A 28 3.49 17.90 9.32
C SER A 28 2.27 18.21 8.45
N PRO A 29 1.38 19.12 8.92
CA PRO A 29 0.25 19.58 8.11
C PRO A 29 0.66 20.22 6.77
N GLU A 30 1.84 20.83 6.69
CA GLU A 30 2.40 21.36 5.45
C GLU A 30 2.76 20.23 4.49
N ASN A 31 3.39 19.16 4.98
CA ASN A 31 3.68 17.99 4.15
C ASN A 31 2.40 17.33 3.64
N VAL A 32 1.35 17.25 4.46
CA VAL A 32 0.06 16.70 4.05
C VAL A 32 -0.55 17.52 2.91
N LYS A 33 -0.46 18.86 2.94
CA LYS A 33 -0.90 19.70 1.83
C LYS A 33 -0.16 19.41 0.54
N ASP A 34 1.17 19.21 0.63
CA ASP A 34 1.98 18.84 -0.52
C ASP A 34 1.52 17.46 -1.05
N PHE A 35 1.31 16.48 -0.18
CA PHE A 35 0.87 15.13 -0.56
C PHE A 35 -0.50 15.15 -1.25
N THR A 36 -1.43 15.93 -0.75
CA THR A 36 -2.74 16.13 -1.38
C THR A 36 -2.58 16.72 -2.78
N SER A 37 -1.78 17.80 -2.93
CA SER A 37 -1.51 18.41 -4.24
C SER A 37 -0.88 17.41 -5.21
N TRP A 38 0.13 16.65 -4.76
CA TRP A 38 0.80 15.64 -5.60
C TRP A 38 -0.15 14.52 -6.03
N THR A 39 -1.07 14.15 -5.13
CA THR A 39 -2.10 13.14 -5.44
C THR A 39 -3.05 13.64 -6.52
N ASP A 40 -3.50 14.89 -6.42
CA ASP A 40 -4.34 15.52 -7.43
C ASP A 40 -3.61 15.64 -8.79
N GLU A 41 -2.32 15.99 -8.76
CA GLU A 41 -1.48 16.06 -9.96
C GLU A 41 -1.38 14.69 -10.65
N VAL A 42 -1.11 13.63 -9.88
CA VAL A 42 -1.01 12.26 -10.42
C VAL A 42 -2.34 11.76 -10.94
N LEU A 43 -3.44 12.06 -10.24
CA LEU A 43 -4.79 11.70 -10.68
C LEU A 43 -5.20 12.42 -11.97
N ALA A 44 -4.69 13.63 -12.20
CA ALA A 44 -4.92 14.42 -13.40
C ALA A 44 -4.01 14.04 -14.59
N MET A 45 -2.98 13.21 -14.38
CA MET A 45 -2.10 12.76 -15.45
C MET A 45 -2.87 11.93 -16.49
N PRO A 46 -2.66 12.18 -17.79
CA PRO A 46 -3.27 11.35 -18.84
C PRO A 46 -2.79 9.89 -18.72
N GLU A 47 -3.71 8.95 -18.78
CA GLU A 47 -3.37 7.53 -18.88
C GLU A 47 -2.60 7.26 -20.18
N GLN A 48 -1.34 6.88 -20.05
CA GLN A 48 -0.44 6.67 -21.19
C GLN A 48 0.37 5.40 -21.03
N THR A 49 0.33 4.54 -22.04
CA THR A 49 1.14 3.31 -22.09
C THR A 49 2.64 3.63 -21.91
N GLY A 50 3.31 2.85 -21.05
CA GLY A 50 4.74 3.00 -20.76
C GLY A 50 5.08 4.07 -19.72
N LYS A 51 4.09 4.67 -19.10
CA LYS A 51 4.23 5.58 -17.95
C LYS A 51 3.69 4.95 -16.66
N HIS A 52 3.05 5.75 -15.79
CA HIS A 52 2.36 5.28 -14.61
C HIS A 52 1.17 4.38 -15.00
N TRP A 53 0.76 3.50 -14.08
CA TRP A 53 -0.27 2.51 -14.33
C TRP A 53 -1.52 2.86 -13.55
N VAL A 54 -2.61 3.16 -14.24
CA VAL A 54 -3.90 3.50 -13.64
C VAL A 54 -4.80 2.27 -13.65
N TYR A 55 -5.34 1.93 -12.47
CA TYR A 55 -6.26 0.81 -12.29
C TYR A 55 -7.63 1.33 -11.90
N HIS A 56 -8.65 0.72 -12.49
CA HIS A 56 -10.04 1.08 -12.25
C HIS A 56 -10.80 -0.09 -11.67
N GLU A 57 -11.84 0.24 -10.92
CA GLU A 57 -12.82 -0.72 -10.40
C GLU A 57 -14.24 -0.23 -10.60
N LYS A 58 -15.21 -1.13 -10.51
CA LYS A 58 -16.62 -0.77 -10.52
C LYS A 58 -17.10 -0.45 -9.12
N SER A 59 -17.79 0.69 -8.98
CA SER A 59 -18.44 1.04 -7.73
C SER A 59 -19.39 -0.06 -7.28
N LEU A 60 -19.35 -0.42 -6.01
CA LEU A 60 -20.31 -1.32 -5.37
C LEU A 60 -21.67 -0.67 -5.14
N LYS A 61 -21.81 0.64 -5.38
CA LYS A 61 -23.07 1.36 -5.32
C LYS A 61 -23.89 1.13 -6.59
N ALA A 62 -25.18 1.45 -6.51
CA ALA A 62 -26.12 1.19 -7.59
C ALA A 62 -25.79 1.92 -8.92
N ASP A 63 -24.99 3.00 -8.87
CA ASP A 63 -24.52 3.72 -10.05
C ASP A 63 -23.49 2.96 -10.87
N ALA A 64 -22.85 1.94 -10.27
CA ALA A 64 -21.78 1.14 -10.87
C ALA A 64 -20.72 1.99 -11.60
N ALA A 65 -20.44 3.21 -11.07
CA ALA A 65 -19.49 4.13 -11.65
C ALA A 65 -18.10 3.48 -11.82
N ASN A 66 -17.35 3.91 -12.81
CA ASN A 66 -15.96 3.50 -12.98
C ASN A 66 -15.09 4.40 -12.10
N LEU A 67 -14.43 3.82 -11.10
CA LEU A 67 -13.61 4.52 -10.13
C LEU A 67 -12.14 4.24 -10.39
N VAL A 68 -11.27 5.24 -10.25
CA VAL A 68 -9.83 4.97 -10.11
C VAL A 68 -9.62 4.33 -8.75
N SER A 69 -9.02 3.13 -8.71
CA SER A 69 -8.77 2.41 -7.47
C SER A 69 -7.31 2.55 -6.99
N ARG A 70 -6.37 2.65 -7.93
CA ARG A 70 -4.96 2.89 -7.62
C ARG A 70 -4.17 3.36 -8.82
N ILE A 71 -3.04 4.02 -8.56
CA ILE A 71 -2.04 4.40 -9.56
C ILE A 71 -0.69 3.89 -9.08
N GLU A 72 0.05 3.17 -9.92
CA GLU A 72 1.37 2.58 -9.63
C GLU A 72 2.45 3.15 -10.55
N ASN A 73 3.73 2.93 -10.21
CA ASN A 73 4.89 3.39 -10.98
C ASN A 73 4.93 4.92 -11.15
N ILE A 74 4.74 5.63 -10.05
CA ILE A 74 4.60 7.09 -10.01
C ILE A 74 5.96 7.79 -9.90
N ASN A 75 6.89 7.24 -9.10
CA ASN A 75 8.18 7.87 -8.77
C ASN A 75 8.97 8.35 -9.99
N PRO A 76 9.04 7.62 -11.11
CA PRO A 76 9.76 8.09 -12.29
C PRO A 76 9.14 9.33 -12.96
N PHE A 77 7.90 9.67 -12.62
CA PHE A 77 7.10 10.70 -13.28
C PHE A 77 6.65 11.83 -12.32
N HIS A 78 6.93 11.70 -11.02
CA HIS A 78 6.53 12.69 -10.03
C HIS A 78 7.60 12.90 -8.94
N ASN A 79 8.28 14.04 -8.98
CA ASN A 79 9.40 14.35 -8.10
C ASN A 79 9.03 14.33 -6.61
N GLY A 80 7.83 14.80 -6.23
CA GLY A 80 7.38 14.84 -4.84
C GLY A 80 7.29 13.45 -4.23
N PHE A 81 6.66 12.50 -4.92
CA PHE A 81 6.59 11.11 -4.47
C PHE A 81 7.96 10.41 -4.45
N ASP A 82 8.85 10.73 -5.39
CA ASP A 82 10.22 10.23 -5.38
C ASP A 82 11.01 10.74 -4.16
N GLU A 83 10.86 12.02 -3.81
CA GLU A 83 11.46 12.59 -2.59
C GLU A 83 10.87 11.99 -1.31
N MET A 84 9.56 11.74 -1.25
CA MET A 84 8.93 11.03 -0.14
C MET A 84 9.51 9.62 0.02
N THR A 85 9.61 8.89 -1.08
CA THR A 85 10.22 7.55 -1.09
C THR A 85 11.64 7.56 -0.55
N LYS A 86 12.46 8.51 -0.99
CA LYS A 86 13.85 8.65 -0.49
C LYS A 86 13.89 8.93 1.01
N ALA A 87 13.01 9.80 1.50
CA ALA A 87 12.95 10.13 2.91
C ALA A 87 12.53 8.93 3.79
N LEU A 88 11.61 8.09 3.31
CA LEU A 88 11.12 6.90 4.01
C LEU A 88 12.16 5.77 4.11
N ARG A 89 13.19 5.76 3.27
CA ARG A 89 14.23 4.71 3.32
C ARG A 89 14.97 4.66 4.66
N GLN A 90 15.15 5.80 5.32
CA GLN A 90 15.93 5.86 6.54
C GLN A 90 15.24 5.17 7.73
N PRO A 91 13.99 5.49 8.12
CA PRO A 91 13.30 4.79 9.19
C PRO A 91 13.06 3.31 8.86
N VAL A 92 12.81 2.96 7.60
CA VAL A 92 12.65 1.55 7.20
C VAL A 92 13.98 0.81 7.26
N GLY A 93 15.09 1.46 6.91
CA GLY A 93 16.43 0.87 7.04
C GLY A 93 16.77 0.47 8.48
N GLN A 94 16.25 1.20 9.48
CA GLN A 94 16.40 0.80 10.89
C GLN A 94 15.73 -0.55 11.20
N LEU A 95 14.53 -0.80 10.63
CA LEU A 95 13.82 -2.08 10.80
C LEU A 95 14.48 -3.21 10.00
N LEU A 96 15.05 -2.90 8.85
CA LEU A 96 15.76 -3.88 8.03
C LEU A 96 17.17 -4.19 8.55
N GLY A 97 17.76 -3.32 9.38
CA GLY A 97 19.14 -3.42 9.82
C GLY A 97 20.18 -3.08 8.74
N GLU A 98 19.76 -2.53 7.60
CA GLU A 98 20.62 -2.11 6.49
C GLU A 98 19.94 -1.08 5.59
N GLU A 99 20.64 -0.60 4.56
CA GLU A 99 20.08 0.35 3.59
C GLU A 99 18.83 -0.22 2.91
N ALA A 100 17.77 0.57 2.92
CA ALA A 100 16.49 0.26 2.30
C ALA A 100 16.42 0.75 0.85
N VAL A 101 15.83 -0.04 -0.05
CA VAL A 101 15.58 0.32 -1.44
C VAL A 101 14.13 0.08 -1.82
N LEU A 102 13.58 0.94 -2.68
CA LEU A 102 12.23 0.79 -3.16
C LEU A 102 12.08 -0.48 -4.01
N PHE A 103 11.08 -1.28 -3.70
CA PHE A 103 10.63 -2.38 -4.54
C PHE A 103 9.47 -1.95 -5.44
N LYS A 104 8.44 -1.35 -4.88
CA LYS A 104 7.29 -0.79 -5.63
C LYS A 104 6.60 0.28 -4.81
N GLU A 105 5.81 1.12 -5.49
CA GLU A 105 4.95 2.11 -4.85
C GLU A 105 3.62 2.26 -5.59
N LYS A 106 2.64 2.77 -4.89
CA LYS A 106 1.32 3.10 -5.42
C LYS A 106 0.60 4.14 -4.56
N VAL A 107 -0.30 4.88 -5.18
CA VAL A 107 -1.37 5.60 -4.49
C VAL A 107 -2.64 4.78 -4.62
N ASN A 108 -3.26 4.43 -3.51
CA ASN A 108 -4.58 3.80 -3.49
C ASN A 108 -5.66 4.89 -3.33
N PHE A 109 -6.77 4.71 -4.03
CA PHE A 109 -7.94 5.57 -3.97
C PHE A 109 -9.15 4.72 -3.59
N LYS A 110 -9.51 4.68 -2.33
CA LYS A 110 -10.74 4.02 -1.91
C LYS A 110 -11.89 5.01 -1.92
N MET A 111 -12.42 5.28 -3.11
CA MET A 111 -13.55 6.18 -3.33
C MET A 111 -14.82 5.65 -2.64
N PRO A 112 -15.80 6.50 -2.30
CA PRO A 112 -17.11 6.06 -1.85
C PRO A 112 -17.78 5.12 -2.86
N GLY A 113 -17.94 3.85 -2.49
CA GLY A 113 -18.35 2.74 -3.36
C GLY A 113 -17.20 1.87 -3.84
N GLY A 114 -15.96 2.22 -3.53
CA GLY A 114 -14.79 1.39 -3.79
C GLY A 114 -14.74 0.16 -2.89
N ASP A 115 -14.21 -0.94 -3.43
CA ASP A 115 -14.12 -2.21 -2.71
C ASP A 115 -13.01 -2.18 -1.64
N GLY A 116 -13.05 -3.15 -0.75
CA GLY A 116 -12.01 -3.42 0.24
C GLY A 116 -10.95 -4.38 -0.29
N PHE A 117 -9.95 -4.61 0.54
CA PHE A 117 -8.97 -5.65 0.30
C PHE A 117 -9.31 -6.89 1.12
N LYS A 118 -9.40 -8.05 0.45
CA LYS A 118 -9.60 -9.34 1.12
C LYS A 118 -8.45 -9.66 2.07
N PRO A 119 -8.65 -10.49 3.10
CA PRO A 119 -7.58 -10.89 4.00
C PRO A 119 -6.40 -11.51 3.24
N HIS A 120 -5.19 -10.96 3.43
CA HIS A 120 -3.99 -11.42 2.73
C HIS A 120 -2.71 -11.01 3.48
N GLN A 121 -1.60 -11.54 3.00
CA GLN A 121 -0.25 -11.10 3.30
C GLN A 121 0.36 -10.55 2.01
N ASP A 122 1.11 -9.47 2.06
CA ASP A 122 1.72 -8.88 0.86
C ASP A 122 2.64 -9.86 0.12
N SER A 123 3.39 -10.66 0.87
CA SER A 123 4.29 -11.69 0.32
C SER A 123 3.59 -12.80 -0.46
N GLN A 124 2.28 -13.00 -0.31
CA GLN A 124 1.50 -13.99 -1.08
C GLN A 124 1.50 -13.70 -2.59
N ALA A 125 1.76 -12.46 -3.01
CA ALA A 125 1.82 -12.04 -4.42
C ALA A 125 3.12 -12.49 -5.14
N GLY A 126 3.82 -13.50 -4.65
CA GLY A 126 5.03 -14.05 -5.27
C GLY A 126 6.27 -13.18 -5.10
N TRP A 127 6.28 -12.28 -4.13
CA TRP A 127 7.41 -11.39 -3.88
C TRP A 127 8.67 -12.13 -3.44
N ASN A 128 8.52 -13.31 -2.87
CA ASN A 128 9.62 -14.19 -2.47
C ASN A 128 10.56 -14.60 -3.61
N THR A 129 10.18 -14.37 -4.87
CA THR A 129 11.10 -14.55 -6.02
C THR A 129 12.12 -13.42 -6.12
N TYR A 130 11.90 -12.31 -5.43
CA TYR A 130 12.77 -11.13 -5.46
C TYR A 130 13.56 -10.95 -4.17
N ALA A 131 12.92 -11.21 -3.04
CA ALA A 131 13.53 -11.10 -1.72
C ALA A 131 12.77 -11.93 -0.69
N ASP A 132 13.44 -12.24 0.43
CA ASP A 132 12.84 -13.02 1.51
C ASP A 132 12.01 -12.17 2.48
N PHE A 133 12.22 -10.86 2.49
CA PHE A 133 11.58 -9.96 3.43
C PHE A 133 11.33 -8.57 2.85
N PHE A 134 10.16 -8.02 3.13
CA PHE A 134 9.73 -6.70 2.71
C PHE A 134 9.07 -5.97 3.87
N ILE A 135 9.13 -4.66 3.85
CA ILE A 135 8.33 -3.79 4.73
C ILE A 135 7.44 -2.91 3.87
N SER A 136 6.15 -2.95 4.15
CA SER A 136 5.16 -2.05 3.55
C SER A 136 5.02 -0.81 4.43
N VAL A 137 5.00 0.35 3.80
CA VAL A 137 4.81 1.66 4.46
C VAL A 137 3.59 2.33 3.85
N LEU A 138 2.57 2.55 4.64
CA LEU A 138 1.37 3.30 4.29
C LEU A 138 1.47 4.70 4.88
N VAL A 139 1.34 5.73 4.06
CA VAL A 139 1.23 7.13 4.48
C VAL A 139 -0.18 7.61 4.18
N SER A 140 -0.92 8.00 5.21
CA SER A 140 -2.29 8.47 5.05
C SER A 140 -2.30 9.91 4.54
N ILE A 141 -2.96 10.12 3.41
CA ILE A 141 -3.19 11.44 2.80
C ILE A 141 -4.54 11.97 3.23
N ASP A 142 -5.53 11.09 3.33
CA ASP A 142 -6.86 11.38 3.86
C ASP A 142 -7.12 10.60 5.15
N GLU A 143 -8.18 10.99 5.87
CA GLU A 143 -8.63 10.31 7.07
C GLU A 143 -9.21 8.92 6.74
N ALA A 144 -8.69 7.89 7.39
CA ALA A 144 -9.21 6.53 7.32
C ALA A 144 -9.85 6.13 8.64
N THR A 145 -11.16 5.82 8.60
CA THR A 145 -11.96 5.41 9.75
C THR A 145 -12.49 3.99 9.57
N THR A 146 -13.01 3.40 10.62
CA THR A 146 -13.73 2.11 10.54
C THR A 146 -14.90 2.18 9.54
N GLU A 147 -15.58 3.33 9.44
CA GLU A 147 -16.77 3.51 8.59
C GLU A 147 -16.43 3.59 7.10
N ASN A 148 -15.29 4.21 6.75
CA ASN A 148 -14.85 4.30 5.35
C ASN A 148 -13.88 3.18 4.96
N GLY A 149 -13.61 2.22 5.86
CA GLY A 149 -12.85 1.01 5.57
C GLY A 149 -11.34 1.19 5.75
N CYS A 150 -10.89 1.69 6.92
CA CYS A 150 -9.48 1.75 7.26
C CYS A 150 -8.79 0.38 7.20
N LEU A 151 -7.47 0.37 7.25
CA LEU A 151 -6.67 -0.85 7.37
C LEU A 151 -7.10 -1.63 8.62
N GLN A 152 -7.24 -2.95 8.47
CA GLN A 152 -7.35 -3.91 9.57
C GLN A 152 -6.13 -4.82 9.52
N ILE A 153 -5.44 -5.01 10.63
CA ILE A 153 -4.22 -5.82 10.69
C ILE A 153 -4.26 -6.77 11.87
N CYS A 154 -3.70 -7.96 11.69
CA CYS A 154 -3.58 -8.97 12.73
C CYS A 154 -2.15 -9.01 13.26
N GLY A 155 -1.94 -8.55 14.50
CA GLY A 155 -0.64 -8.51 15.15
C GLY A 155 -0.13 -9.88 15.57
N GLY A 156 1.20 -10.06 15.58
CA GLY A 156 1.88 -11.26 16.09
C GLY A 156 1.94 -12.45 15.12
N HIS A 157 1.12 -12.48 14.06
CA HIS A 157 1.07 -13.60 13.10
C HIS A 157 2.13 -13.54 12.00
N HIS A 158 2.83 -12.42 11.83
CA HIS A 158 3.91 -12.26 10.85
C HIS A 158 5.05 -13.28 11.01
N LYS A 159 5.33 -13.72 12.25
CA LYS A 159 6.38 -14.71 12.54
C LYS A 159 6.06 -16.14 12.06
N ARG A 160 4.83 -16.37 11.59
CA ARG A 160 4.41 -17.67 11.04
C ARG A 160 4.83 -17.85 9.56
N GLY A 161 5.38 -16.80 8.93
CA GLY A 161 5.73 -16.79 7.50
C GLY A 161 4.51 -16.73 6.59
N VAL A 162 4.65 -17.14 5.33
CA VAL A 162 3.57 -17.15 4.34
C VAL A 162 2.60 -18.29 4.61
N PHE A 163 1.31 -17.99 4.75
CA PHE A 163 0.26 -19.00 4.95
C PHE A 163 -0.03 -19.76 3.65
N LYS A 164 -0.15 -19.04 2.54
CA LYS A 164 -0.35 -19.59 1.20
C LYS A 164 0.11 -18.58 0.14
N SER A 165 0.22 -19.01 -1.09
CA SER A 165 0.60 -18.14 -2.21
C SER A 165 -0.57 -17.95 -3.16
N TRP A 166 -0.73 -16.72 -3.67
CA TRP A 166 -1.66 -16.36 -4.75
C TRP A 166 -3.17 -16.42 -4.42
N GLU A 167 -3.52 -16.73 -3.17
CA GLU A 167 -4.92 -16.82 -2.74
C GLU A 167 -5.13 -15.99 -1.48
N PRO A 168 -6.31 -15.37 -1.28
CA PRO A 168 -6.68 -14.76 -0.02
C PRO A 168 -6.65 -15.78 1.12
N LEU A 169 -6.49 -15.31 2.35
CA LEU A 169 -6.61 -16.17 3.54
C LEU A 169 -8.04 -16.70 3.65
N SER A 170 -8.17 -18.00 3.93
CA SER A 170 -9.45 -18.64 4.19
C SER A 170 -9.89 -18.45 5.63
N GLU A 171 -11.13 -18.78 5.94
CA GLU A 171 -11.64 -18.77 7.33
C GLU A 171 -10.80 -19.70 8.24
N ASP A 172 -10.37 -20.85 7.74
CA ASP A 172 -9.49 -21.77 8.47
C ASP A 172 -8.11 -21.17 8.74
N ASP A 173 -7.53 -20.43 7.79
CA ASP A 173 -6.25 -19.73 7.98
C ASP A 173 -6.36 -18.65 9.07
N MET A 174 -7.54 -18.06 9.21
CA MET A 174 -7.84 -16.95 10.12
C MET A 174 -8.48 -17.38 11.45
N ALA A 175 -8.64 -18.68 11.72
CA ALA A 175 -9.41 -19.18 12.86
C ALA A 175 -8.91 -18.68 14.23
N ASP A 176 -7.64 -18.35 14.34
CA ASP A 176 -6.99 -17.81 15.53
C ASP A 176 -6.52 -16.34 15.38
N MET A 177 -7.00 -15.64 14.33
CA MET A 177 -6.61 -14.26 14.03
C MET A 177 -7.65 -13.26 14.52
N GLU A 178 -7.18 -12.23 15.20
CA GLU A 178 -7.97 -11.06 15.54
C GLU A 178 -7.49 -9.85 14.74
N PHE A 179 -8.30 -9.39 13.80
CA PHE A 179 -8.03 -8.19 13.02
C PHE A 179 -8.48 -6.95 13.78
N VAL A 180 -7.56 -6.05 14.05
CA VAL A 180 -7.85 -4.77 14.69
C VAL A 180 -7.90 -3.65 13.68
N ASP A 181 -8.87 -2.73 13.82
CA ASP A 181 -8.93 -1.51 13.02
C ASP A 181 -7.73 -0.61 13.33
N VAL A 182 -7.13 -0.04 12.30
CA VAL A 182 -6.04 0.93 12.38
C VAL A 182 -6.50 2.25 11.75
N PRO A 183 -7.33 3.04 12.45
CA PRO A 183 -7.74 4.34 11.93
C PRO A 183 -6.57 5.30 11.90
N THR A 184 -6.51 6.10 10.83
CA THR A 184 -5.42 7.05 10.60
C THR A 184 -5.97 8.43 10.24
N GLU A 185 -5.22 9.45 10.63
CA GLU A 185 -5.41 10.83 10.21
C GLU A 185 -4.40 11.20 9.12
N PRO A 186 -4.66 12.27 8.33
CA PRO A 186 -3.70 12.74 7.35
C PRO A 186 -2.33 13.02 7.98
N GLY A 187 -1.28 12.45 7.39
CA GLY A 187 0.09 12.54 7.91
C GLY A 187 0.50 11.43 8.87
N ASP A 188 -0.39 10.50 9.21
CA ASP A 188 -0.03 9.28 9.92
C ASP A 188 0.72 8.30 9.01
N MET A 189 1.56 7.46 9.60
CA MET A 189 2.30 6.43 8.89
C MET A 189 2.12 5.07 9.57
N VAL A 190 1.82 4.04 8.78
CA VAL A 190 1.79 2.64 9.24
C VAL A 190 2.89 1.87 8.54
N LEU A 191 3.78 1.25 9.31
CA LEU A 191 4.76 0.30 8.79
C LEU A 191 4.28 -1.11 9.14
N PHE A 192 4.38 -2.05 8.22
CA PHE A 192 4.02 -3.44 8.50
C PHE A 192 4.87 -4.43 7.70
N ASP A 193 5.08 -5.57 8.34
CA ASP A 193 5.80 -6.72 7.83
C ASP A 193 5.01 -7.37 6.69
N CYS A 194 5.67 -7.78 5.62
CA CYS A 194 5.03 -8.41 4.46
C CYS A 194 4.31 -9.73 4.78
N PHE A 195 4.59 -10.32 5.95
CA PHE A 195 3.90 -11.50 6.46
C PHE A 195 2.78 -11.16 7.44
N ALA A 196 2.57 -9.90 7.80
CA ALA A 196 1.46 -9.50 8.67
C ALA A 196 0.13 -9.64 7.92
N PRO A 197 -0.82 -10.49 8.40
CA PRO A 197 -2.13 -10.60 7.79
C PRO A 197 -2.89 -9.28 7.91
N HIS A 198 -3.45 -8.79 6.81
CA HIS A 198 -4.21 -7.55 6.81
C HIS A 198 -5.33 -7.58 5.77
N GLN A 199 -6.29 -6.67 5.95
CA GLN A 199 -7.45 -6.50 5.09
C GLN A 199 -8.01 -5.10 5.21
N SER A 200 -9.04 -4.78 4.44
CA SER A 200 -9.85 -3.59 4.67
C SER A 200 -11.25 -3.77 4.12
N LYS A 201 -12.23 -3.13 4.75
CA LYS A 201 -13.63 -3.14 4.29
C LYS A 201 -13.83 -2.19 3.11
N PRO A 202 -14.90 -2.38 2.31
CA PRO A 202 -15.31 -1.41 1.29
C PRO A 202 -15.63 -0.04 1.92
N ASN A 203 -15.40 1.02 1.14
CA ASN A 203 -15.84 2.36 1.52
C ASN A 203 -17.31 2.56 1.13
N MET A 204 -18.23 2.22 2.02
CA MET A 204 -19.67 2.42 1.83
C MET A 204 -20.20 3.73 2.42
N SER A 205 -19.33 4.67 2.77
CA SER A 205 -19.71 5.97 3.33
C SER A 205 -20.69 6.71 2.42
N LYS A 206 -21.66 7.40 3.03
CA LYS A 206 -22.72 8.12 2.30
C LYS A 206 -22.17 9.43 1.77
N LYS A 207 -22.52 9.79 0.52
CA LYS A 207 -22.41 11.18 0.07
C LYS A 207 -23.35 12.05 0.93
N SER A 208 -22.81 12.93 1.74
CA SER A 208 -23.56 14.10 2.24
C SER A 208 -23.70 15.09 1.07
N VAL A 209 -24.89 15.65 0.87
CA VAL A 209 -25.17 16.66 -0.18
C VAL A 209 -24.30 17.92 -0.03
N ALA A 210 -23.63 18.08 1.09
CA ALA A 210 -22.77 19.22 1.42
C ALA A 210 -21.27 18.85 1.65
N SER A 211 -20.88 17.59 1.60
CA SER A 211 -19.48 17.20 1.75
C SER A 211 -18.91 16.71 0.42
N ILE A 212 -17.79 17.29 0.05
CA ILE A 212 -16.90 16.79 -0.99
C ILE A 212 -16.68 15.29 -0.76
N MET A 213 -16.72 14.49 -1.82
CA MET A 213 -16.37 13.07 -1.75
C MET A 213 -15.01 12.96 -1.05
N GLN A 214 -14.97 12.33 0.11
CA GLN A 214 -13.70 12.03 0.79
C GLN A 214 -13.33 10.59 0.47
N PRO A 215 -12.38 10.34 -0.45
CA PRO A 215 -11.75 9.05 -0.60
C PRO A 215 -10.92 8.75 0.64
N ILE A 216 -10.56 7.49 0.86
CA ILE A 216 -9.33 7.20 1.59
C ILE A 216 -8.23 7.20 0.54
N THR A 217 -7.27 8.08 0.69
CA THR A 217 -6.09 8.13 -0.17
C THR A 217 -4.87 7.85 0.68
N ASP A 218 -4.07 6.89 0.25
CA ASP A 218 -2.81 6.56 0.89
C ASP A 218 -1.71 6.31 -0.15
N TYR A 219 -0.48 6.60 0.24
CA TYR A 219 0.71 6.26 -0.51
C TYR A 219 1.37 5.05 0.13
N LEU A 220 1.39 3.93 -0.59
CA LEU A 220 1.96 2.68 -0.13
C LEU A 220 3.29 2.41 -0.84
N LEU A 221 4.35 2.25 -0.04
CA LEU A 221 5.65 1.80 -0.48
C LEU A 221 5.91 0.38 0.01
N VAL A 222 6.61 -0.37 -0.82
CA VAL A 222 7.20 -1.65 -0.43
C VAL A 222 8.71 -1.54 -0.59
N ILE A 223 9.43 -1.85 0.47
CA ILE A 223 10.87 -1.62 0.59
C ILE A 223 11.56 -2.93 0.97
N ILE A 224 12.73 -3.18 0.40
CA ILE A 224 13.57 -4.36 0.64
C ILE A 224 14.99 -3.97 1.04
N ARG A 225 15.76 -4.96 1.51
CA ARG A 225 17.19 -4.83 1.81
C ARG A 225 18.00 -4.62 0.54
N ARG A 226 18.96 -3.71 0.58
CA ARG A 226 19.85 -3.46 -0.56
C ARG A 226 20.76 -4.64 -0.88
N SER A 227 21.20 -5.37 0.13
CA SER A 227 22.11 -6.52 -0.04
C SER A 227 21.54 -7.62 -0.93
N ILE A 228 20.22 -7.70 -1.07
CA ILE A 228 19.52 -8.70 -1.90
C ILE A 228 19.50 -8.28 -3.38
N MET A 229 19.76 -6.99 -3.67
CA MET A 229 19.69 -6.47 -5.04
C MET A 229 21.01 -6.70 -5.78
N PRO A 230 20.98 -7.31 -6.99
CA PRO A 230 22.14 -7.33 -7.87
C PRO A 230 22.61 -5.89 -8.13
N THR A 231 23.91 -5.65 -8.05
CA THR A 231 24.56 -4.34 -8.09
C THR A 231 24.29 -3.51 -9.35
N ASN A 232 23.61 -4.07 -10.36
CA ASN A 232 23.30 -3.42 -11.65
C ASN A 232 21.85 -3.57 -12.11
N THR A 233 20.93 -3.98 -11.23
CA THR A 233 19.53 -4.16 -11.66
C THR A 233 18.75 -2.87 -11.41
N LYS A 234 18.38 -2.16 -12.49
CA LYS A 234 17.16 -1.34 -12.45
C LYS A 234 16.03 -2.33 -12.18
N ILE A 235 15.36 -2.22 -11.04
CA ILE A 235 14.08 -2.89 -10.84
C ILE A 235 13.15 -2.23 -11.84
N THR A 236 12.92 -2.88 -12.97
CA THR A 236 11.69 -2.69 -13.69
C THR A 236 10.70 -3.56 -12.95
N PRO A 237 9.68 -2.99 -12.29
CA PRO A 237 8.58 -3.78 -11.77
C PRO A 237 8.12 -4.69 -12.89
N PRO A 238 7.68 -5.94 -12.59
CA PRO A 238 7.23 -6.83 -13.64
C PRO A 238 6.22 -6.06 -14.47
N THR A 239 6.58 -5.81 -15.72
CA THR A 239 5.68 -5.25 -16.70
C THR A 239 4.46 -6.16 -16.70
N SER A 240 3.32 -5.63 -16.31
CA SER A 240 2.05 -6.27 -16.59
C SER A 240 2.07 -6.55 -18.08
N ILE A 241 2.36 -7.82 -18.42
CA ILE A 241 2.35 -8.30 -19.81
C ILE A 241 0.99 -7.88 -20.35
N GLY A 242 1.02 -7.07 -21.40
CA GLY A 242 -0.12 -6.40 -22.00
C GLY A 242 -1.34 -7.29 -22.15
N LEU A 243 -2.14 -7.32 -21.12
CA LEU A 243 -3.53 -7.71 -21.22
C LEU A 243 -4.26 -6.47 -21.75
N LYS A 244 -4.61 -6.55 -23.02
CA LYS A 244 -5.56 -5.62 -23.63
C LYS A 244 -6.72 -5.47 -22.66
N ALA A 245 -6.98 -4.23 -22.26
CA ALA A 245 -8.10 -3.85 -21.43
C ALA A 245 -9.38 -4.48 -21.98
N LYS A 246 -9.81 -5.57 -21.41
CA LYS A 246 -11.16 -6.09 -21.45
C LYS A 246 -11.66 -6.15 -20.02
N ASN A 247 -12.38 -5.09 -19.70
CA ASN A 247 -13.50 -5.02 -18.78
C ASN A 247 -13.40 -5.78 -17.45
N THR A 248 -13.49 -4.99 -16.35
CA THR A 248 -13.99 -5.40 -15.04
C THR A 248 -13.11 -6.39 -14.28
N TYR A 249 -12.04 -5.87 -13.70
CA TYR A 249 -11.43 -6.54 -12.57
C TYR A 249 -11.96 -5.89 -11.28
N SER A 250 -12.58 -6.69 -10.42
CA SER A 250 -12.72 -6.33 -9.02
C SER A 250 -11.32 -6.28 -8.40
N VAL A 251 -11.09 -5.45 -7.41
CA VAL A 251 -9.81 -5.40 -6.65
C VAL A 251 -9.48 -6.77 -6.02
N SER A 252 -10.44 -7.68 -5.98
CA SER A 252 -10.31 -9.08 -5.60
C SER A 252 -9.48 -9.92 -6.56
N ASP A 253 -9.25 -9.46 -7.79
CA ASP A 253 -8.51 -10.19 -8.80
C ASP A 253 -7.14 -9.52 -8.99
N MET A 254 -6.24 -9.72 -8.03
CA MET A 254 -4.83 -9.40 -8.24
C MET A 254 -4.35 -10.13 -9.51
N PRO A 255 -3.76 -9.43 -10.50
CA PRO A 255 -3.17 -10.14 -11.63
C PRO A 255 -2.06 -11.04 -11.11
N ILE A 256 -2.26 -12.34 -11.25
CA ILE A 256 -1.24 -13.35 -11.03
C ILE A 256 -0.13 -13.06 -12.03
N ILE A 257 1.03 -12.66 -11.55
CA ILE A 257 2.24 -12.57 -12.37
C ILE A 257 2.72 -14.02 -12.54
N PRO A 258 2.69 -14.62 -13.74
CA PRO A 258 3.21 -15.96 -13.93
C PRO A 258 4.71 -15.97 -13.62
N PRO A 259 5.24 -17.08 -13.06
CA PRO A 259 6.66 -17.21 -12.80
C PRO A 259 7.47 -17.03 -14.10
N PRO A 260 8.70 -16.54 -14.04
CA PRO A 260 9.57 -16.47 -15.21
C PRO A 260 9.69 -17.87 -15.84
N ARG A 261 9.47 -17.97 -17.12
CA ARG A 261 9.75 -19.22 -17.85
C ARG A 261 11.26 -19.40 -17.90
N ASN A 262 11.73 -20.52 -17.38
CA ASN A 262 13.10 -20.98 -17.56
C ASN A 262 13.46 -21.09 -19.05
#